data_19a558224afcf15708698972ff33a47d
#
_entry.id   19a558224afcf15708698972ff33a47d
#
_cell.length_a   1.000
_cell.length_b   1.000
_cell.length_c   1.000
_cell.angle_alpha   90.00
_cell.angle_beta   90.00
_cell.angle_gamma   90.00
#
_symmetry.space_group_name_H-M   'P 1'
#
loop_
_entity.id
_entity.type
_entity.pdbx_description
1 polymer ?
#
loop_
_entity_poly.entity_id
_entity_poly.type
_entity_poly.pdbx_seq_one_letter_code
_entity_poly.pdbx_strand_id
1 'polypeptide(L)'
;MQPTSHIWTIDEHRLRSGELLRGMRLAYTTLGDPSGDPVLVLHGTGGSGSALLCAQFGGLLFGEGGPLDARKHFIVLPDALGHGKSSRPSDGLRTAFPRYVYSDLVELQHRLMTEALGLARCKLIVGMSMGGMHAWEWGVRYPDFMEYLLPLASLPAPIAGRNRMLRRLLIDSVREDPQWRGGHYEQQPQSLRRALAWFNAASNGGTLALQRLAPTRQAADRLIEHRLSQPIDVDANDLVYQWDSSRDYDPSGSLHLIQAKVLAILSEDDERSTEAALRHSIAKVRNGRMHVIPESADTCGHATVGNATLWIEALKELLDICVPA
;
A
#
# COMPACT_ATOMS: atom_id res chain seq x y z
N MET A 1 3.58 19.69 -13.45
CA MET A 1 4.06 18.72 -14.45
C MET A 1 2.97 17.68 -14.68
N GLN A 2 2.91 17.07 -15.87
CA GLN A 2 1.90 16.03 -16.16
C GLN A 2 2.49 14.65 -15.85
N PRO A 3 1.73 13.74 -15.24
CA PRO A 3 2.17 12.39 -15.01
C PRO A 3 2.29 11.60 -16.32
N THR A 4 3.29 10.74 -16.42
CA THR A 4 3.52 9.89 -17.59
C THR A 4 3.41 8.42 -17.17
N SER A 5 2.59 7.65 -17.88
CA SER A 5 2.41 6.22 -17.62
C SER A 5 3.31 5.39 -18.51
N HIS A 6 3.90 4.35 -17.93
CA HIS A 6 4.85 3.44 -18.58
C HIS A 6 4.49 1.98 -18.28
N ILE A 7 4.98 1.10 -19.14
CA ILE A 7 4.97 -0.36 -18.92
C ILE A 7 6.37 -0.88 -19.17
N TRP A 8 6.93 -1.57 -18.18
CA TRP A 8 8.16 -2.32 -18.32
C TRP A 8 7.85 -3.81 -18.43
N THR A 9 8.33 -4.45 -19.49
CA THR A 9 8.13 -5.89 -19.71
C THR A 9 9.37 -6.65 -19.27
N ILE A 10 9.16 -7.73 -18.52
CA ILE A 10 10.19 -8.64 -18.05
C ILE A 10 9.91 -10.00 -18.69
N ASP A 11 10.87 -10.52 -19.46
CA ASP A 11 10.69 -11.78 -20.19
C ASP A 11 10.48 -12.95 -19.24
N GLU A 12 11.26 -13.01 -18.15
CA GLU A 12 11.15 -14.05 -17.14
C GLU A 12 11.55 -13.53 -15.76
N HIS A 13 10.76 -13.88 -14.73
CA HIS A 13 11.08 -13.63 -13.33
C HIS A 13 10.76 -14.87 -12.50
N ARG A 14 11.71 -15.29 -11.64
CA ARG A 14 11.53 -16.41 -10.71
C ARG A 14 11.07 -15.87 -9.37
N LEU A 15 9.88 -16.26 -8.94
CA LEU A 15 9.33 -15.92 -7.64
C LEU A 15 9.98 -16.73 -6.51
N ARG A 16 9.78 -16.30 -5.28
CA ARG A 16 10.24 -17.01 -4.07
C ARG A 16 9.70 -18.44 -3.96
N SER A 17 8.52 -18.70 -4.52
CA SER A 17 7.95 -20.04 -4.64
C SER A 17 8.79 -20.98 -5.53
N GLY A 18 9.71 -20.44 -6.33
CA GLY A 18 10.44 -21.15 -7.39
C GLY A 18 9.70 -21.15 -8.73
N GLU A 19 8.43 -20.73 -8.77
CA GLU A 19 7.66 -20.63 -10.01
C GLU A 19 8.16 -19.50 -10.90
N LEU A 20 8.02 -19.69 -12.22
CA LEU A 20 8.42 -18.69 -13.22
C LEU A 20 7.21 -17.93 -13.75
N LEU A 21 7.30 -16.62 -13.71
CA LEU A 21 6.34 -15.74 -14.39
C LEU A 21 7.00 -15.18 -15.65
N ARG A 22 6.38 -15.45 -16.81
CA ARG A 22 6.91 -15.09 -18.13
C ARG A 22 6.09 -13.97 -18.77
N GLY A 23 6.78 -13.10 -19.54
CA GLY A 23 6.15 -12.00 -20.26
C GLY A 23 5.41 -11.03 -19.32
N MET A 24 5.96 -10.84 -18.13
CA MET A 24 5.35 -10.05 -17.09
C MET A 24 5.44 -8.54 -17.40
N ARG A 25 4.36 -7.82 -17.15
CA ARG A 25 4.31 -6.35 -17.23
C ARG A 25 4.31 -5.76 -15.83
N LEU A 26 5.16 -4.77 -15.62
CA LEU A 26 5.07 -3.84 -14.49
C LEU A 26 4.70 -2.46 -15.03
N ALA A 27 3.52 -1.99 -14.69
CA ALA A 27 3.09 -0.63 -14.97
C ALA A 27 3.61 0.31 -13.89
N TYR A 28 3.95 1.53 -14.27
CA TYR A 28 4.34 2.58 -13.35
C TYR A 28 4.03 3.95 -13.94
N THR A 29 3.87 4.91 -13.05
CA THR A 29 3.68 6.32 -13.43
C THR A 29 4.88 7.12 -12.92
N THR A 30 5.38 8.06 -13.72
CA THR A 30 6.42 8.98 -13.30
C THR A 30 5.91 10.41 -13.31
N LEU A 31 6.50 11.25 -12.45
CA LEU A 31 6.26 12.67 -12.38
C LEU A 31 7.59 13.37 -12.07
N GLY A 32 7.89 14.48 -12.74
CA GLY A 32 9.14 15.21 -12.56
C GLY A 32 10.20 14.87 -13.61
N ASP A 33 11.37 15.50 -13.47
CA ASP A 33 12.52 15.28 -14.35
C ASP A 33 13.32 14.07 -13.86
N PRO A 34 13.72 13.13 -14.73
CA PRO A 34 14.56 11.98 -14.34
C PRO A 34 15.90 12.35 -13.69
N SER A 35 16.39 13.57 -13.84
CA SER A 35 17.59 14.08 -13.15
C SER A 35 17.34 14.57 -11.73
N GLY A 36 16.08 14.69 -11.31
CA GLY A 36 15.70 15.08 -9.96
C GLY A 36 15.96 13.97 -8.92
N ASP A 37 15.88 14.32 -7.62
CA ASP A 37 16.05 13.35 -6.55
C ASP A 37 14.98 12.25 -6.64
N PRO A 38 15.34 10.94 -6.77
CA PRO A 38 14.36 9.88 -6.94
C PRO A 38 13.54 9.65 -5.66
N VAL A 39 12.20 9.58 -5.81
CA VAL A 39 11.26 9.25 -4.75
C VAL A 39 10.37 8.09 -5.21
N LEU A 40 10.36 6.99 -4.45
CA LEU A 40 9.51 5.84 -4.72
C LEU A 40 8.25 5.92 -3.85
N VAL A 41 7.06 5.82 -4.45
CA VAL A 41 5.78 5.93 -3.76
C VAL A 41 4.94 4.69 -3.98
N LEU A 42 4.64 3.97 -2.89
CA LEU A 42 4.04 2.64 -2.90
C LEU A 42 2.60 2.65 -2.40
N HIS A 43 1.68 2.13 -3.21
CA HIS A 43 0.25 2.12 -2.92
C HIS A 43 -0.19 1.00 -1.96
N GLY A 44 -1.39 1.12 -1.40
CA GLY A 44 -2.03 0.11 -0.56
C GLY A 44 -2.67 -1.05 -1.34
N THR A 45 -3.07 -2.12 -0.64
CA THR A 45 -3.75 -3.29 -1.22
C THR A 45 -5.00 -2.87 -2.01
N GLY A 46 -5.16 -3.40 -3.22
CA GLY A 46 -6.26 -3.08 -4.12
C GLY A 46 -6.15 -1.72 -4.82
N GLY A 47 -5.08 -0.94 -4.55
CA GLY A 47 -4.82 0.33 -5.19
C GLY A 47 -3.96 0.24 -6.45
N SER A 48 -3.49 1.40 -6.91
CA SER A 48 -2.51 1.55 -7.98
C SER A 48 -1.61 2.75 -7.69
N GLY A 49 -0.45 2.82 -8.34
CA GLY A 49 0.44 3.98 -8.21
C GLY A 49 -0.25 5.28 -8.60
N SER A 50 -0.98 5.29 -9.72
CA SER A 50 -1.68 6.50 -10.20
C SER A 50 -2.81 6.96 -9.28
N ALA A 51 -3.41 6.09 -8.47
CA ALA A 51 -4.44 6.49 -7.49
C ALA A 51 -3.89 7.43 -6.40
N LEU A 52 -2.59 7.40 -6.15
CA LEU A 52 -1.91 8.29 -5.20
C LEU A 52 -1.69 9.71 -5.74
N LEU A 53 -2.04 9.98 -7.00
CA LEU A 53 -2.02 11.33 -7.57
C LEU A 53 -3.27 12.17 -7.22
N CYS A 54 -4.13 11.68 -6.34
CA CYS A 54 -5.30 12.41 -5.87
C CYS A 54 -4.90 13.72 -5.15
N ALA A 55 -5.85 14.67 -5.10
CA ALA A 55 -5.60 16.00 -4.53
C ALA A 55 -5.11 15.98 -3.07
N GLN A 56 -5.66 15.05 -2.27
CA GLN A 56 -5.36 14.94 -0.83
C GLN A 56 -4.01 14.28 -0.50
N PHE A 57 -3.39 13.59 -1.48
CA PHE A 57 -2.08 12.96 -1.32
C PHE A 57 -1.07 13.56 -2.29
N GLY A 58 -1.06 13.12 -3.55
CA GLY A 58 -0.09 13.57 -4.53
C GLY A 58 -0.18 15.05 -4.85
N GLY A 59 -1.40 15.63 -4.87
CA GLY A 59 -1.61 17.06 -5.08
C GLY A 59 -0.90 17.93 -4.03
N LEU A 60 -0.90 17.50 -2.77
CA LEU A 60 -0.22 18.20 -1.67
C LEU A 60 1.29 17.92 -1.63
N LEU A 61 1.69 16.70 -1.94
CA LEU A 61 3.09 16.28 -1.81
C LEU A 61 3.94 16.68 -3.01
N PHE A 62 3.44 16.47 -4.23
CA PHE A 62 4.19 16.59 -5.48
C PHE A 62 3.94 17.91 -6.21
N GLY A 63 2.92 18.68 -5.79
CA GLY A 63 2.60 19.98 -6.33
C GLY A 63 3.69 21.01 -6.07
N GLU A 64 3.58 22.17 -6.73
CA GLU A 64 4.49 23.29 -6.55
C GLU A 64 4.55 23.76 -5.08
N GLY A 65 5.74 23.80 -4.51
CA GLY A 65 5.98 24.15 -3.10
C GLY A 65 5.70 23.01 -2.11
N GLY A 66 5.23 21.84 -2.57
CA GLY A 66 5.10 20.66 -1.75
C GLY A 66 6.46 20.09 -1.33
N PRO A 67 6.52 19.26 -0.26
CA PRO A 67 7.77 18.71 0.25
C PRO A 67 8.50 17.80 -0.74
N LEU A 68 7.78 17.24 -1.69
CA LEU A 68 8.29 16.38 -2.76
C LEU A 68 7.97 16.98 -4.15
N ASP A 69 8.06 18.30 -4.27
CA ASP A 69 7.78 19.06 -5.49
C ASP A 69 8.43 18.41 -6.72
N ALA A 70 7.61 18.02 -7.70
CA ALA A 70 8.04 17.34 -8.92
C ALA A 70 8.99 18.14 -9.81
N ARG A 71 9.20 19.45 -9.54
CA ARG A 71 10.24 20.25 -10.19
C ARG A 71 11.64 19.95 -9.67
N LYS A 72 11.76 19.28 -8.51
CA LYS A 72 13.02 18.95 -7.83
C LYS A 72 13.22 17.45 -7.68
N HIS A 73 12.12 16.69 -7.71
CA HIS A 73 12.11 15.26 -7.46
C HIS A 73 11.62 14.48 -8.68
N PHE A 74 12.18 13.31 -8.88
CA PHE A 74 11.71 12.30 -9.82
C PHE A 74 10.82 11.30 -9.07
N ILE A 75 9.51 11.45 -9.18
CA ILE A 75 8.53 10.62 -8.46
C ILE A 75 8.21 9.39 -9.29
N VAL A 76 8.37 8.20 -8.71
CA VAL A 76 8.06 6.91 -9.33
C VAL A 76 6.95 6.22 -8.54
N LEU A 77 5.83 5.92 -9.20
CA LEU A 77 4.64 5.30 -8.61
C LEU A 77 4.34 3.98 -9.34
N PRO A 78 4.94 2.85 -8.95
CA PRO A 78 4.68 1.57 -9.57
C PRO A 78 3.29 1.03 -9.18
N ASP A 79 2.66 0.31 -10.12
CA ASP A 79 1.61 -0.64 -9.81
C ASP A 79 2.28 -1.96 -9.41
N ALA A 80 2.06 -2.43 -8.20
CA ALA A 80 2.62 -3.71 -7.76
C ALA A 80 2.10 -4.87 -8.62
N LEU A 81 2.87 -5.95 -8.77
CA LEU A 81 2.38 -7.18 -9.41
C LEU A 81 1.04 -7.60 -8.81
N GLY A 82 0.08 -7.97 -9.63
CA GLY A 82 -1.28 -8.29 -9.20
C GLY A 82 -2.18 -7.06 -9.01
N HIS A 83 -1.72 -5.84 -9.33
CA HIS A 83 -2.46 -4.59 -9.10
C HIS A 83 -2.44 -3.68 -10.35
N GLY A 84 -3.40 -2.78 -10.39
CA GLY A 84 -3.46 -1.73 -11.41
C GLY A 84 -3.37 -2.25 -12.85
N LYS A 85 -2.39 -1.76 -13.60
CA LYS A 85 -2.11 -2.18 -14.99
C LYS A 85 -0.93 -3.17 -15.09
N SER A 86 -0.31 -3.56 -13.97
CA SER A 86 0.67 -4.65 -13.92
C SER A 86 0.00 -6.00 -14.16
N SER A 87 0.77 -7.01 -14.57
CA SER A 87 0.25 -8.37 -14.75
C SER A 87 -0.45 -8.88 -13.49
N ARG A 88 -1.61 -9.52 -13.67
CA ARG A 88 -2.47 -9.99 -12.57
C ARG A 88 -3.23 -11.26 -12.98
N PRO A 89 -3.76 -12.02 -12.03
CA PRO A 89 -4.50 -13.26 -12.28
C PRO A 89 -5.61 -13.11 -13.30
N SER A 90 -6.40 -12.02 -13.25
CA SER A 90 -7.52 -11.75 -14.16
C SER A 90 -7.11 -11.51 -15.61
N ASP A 91 -5.84 -11.30 -15.92
CA ASP A 91 -5.34 -11.12 -17.29
C ASP A 91 -5.36 -12.42 -18.11
N GLY A 92 -5.82 -13.55 -17.57
CA GLY A 92 -6.01 -14.81 -18.27
C GLY A 92 -5.52 -16.06 -17.53
N LEU A 93 -4.47 -15.96 -16.71
CA LEU A 93 -3.94 -17.10 -15.95
C LEU A 93 -4.84 -17.52 -14.78
N ARG A 94 -5.66 -16.61 -14.27
CA ARG A 94 -6.58 -16.89 -13.17
C ARG A 94 -5.83 -17.55 -12.00
N THR A 95 -6.29 -18.71 -11.50
CA THR A 95 -5.61 -19.45 -10.41
C THR A 95 -4.35 -20.21 -10.84
N ALA A 96 -4.03 -20.25 -12.13
CA ALA A 96 -2.71 -20.68 -12.61
C ALA A 96 -1.66 -19.56 -12.57
N PHE A 97 -2.03 -18.33 -12.19
CA PHE A 97 -1.06 -17.27 -11.95
C PHE A 97 -0.15 -17.68 -10.79
N PRO A 98 1.19 -17.56 -10.92
CA PRO A 98 2.11 -17.93 -9.87
C PRO A 98 1.85 -17.17 -8.56
N ARG A 99 1.97 -17.85 -7.42
CA ARG A 99 1.71 -17.25 -6.10
C ARG A 99 2.90 -16.42 -5.64
N TYR A 100 2.74 -15.12 -5.66
CA TYR A 100 3.74 -14.14 -5.20
C TYR A 100 3.54 -13.76 -3.73
N VAL A 101 4.58 -13.21 -3.12
CA VAL A 101 4.63 -12.67 -1.75
C VAL A 101 5.20 -11.26 -1.74
N TYR A 102 5.14 -10.57 -0.61
CA TYR A 102 5.62 -9.18 -0.51
C TYR A 102 7.10 -9.05 -0.87
N SER A 103 7.93 -10.02 -0.52
CA SER A 103 9.34 -9.98 -0.90
C SER A 103 9.57 -10.09 -2.42
N ASP A 104 8.68 -10.77 -3.17
CA ASP A 104 8.70 -10.74 -4.64
C ASP A 104 8.33 -9.36 -5.18
N LEU A 105 7.31 -8.72 -4.57
CA LEU A 105 6.87 -7.39 -4.97
C LEU A 105 7.97 -6.34 -4.76
N VAL A 106 8.65 -6.41 -3.63
CA VAL A 106 9.77 -5.50 -3.30
C VAL A 106 10.96 -5.74 -4.23
N GLU A 107 11.28 -7.00 -4.55
CA GLU A 107 12.34 -7.34 -5.51
C GLU A 107 12.03 -6.78 -6.91
N LEU A 108 10.79 -6.92 -7.37
CA LEU A 108 10.35 -6.36 -8.66
C LEU A 108 10.38 -4.83 -8.69
N GLN A 109 10.00 -4.18 -7.58
CA GLN A 109 10.14 -2.73 -7.44
C GLN A 109 11.62 -2.31 -7.48
N HIS A 110 12.51 -3.05 -6.82
CA HIS A 110 13.94 -2.79 -6.86
C HIS A 110 14.50 -2.94 -8.27
N ARG A 111 14.14 -4.01 -8.99
CA ARG A 111 14.52 -4.20 -10.40
C ARG A 111 13.98 -3.08 -11.29
N LEU A 112 12.74 -2.62 -11.07
CA LEU A 112 12.20 -1.46 -11.78
C LEU A 112 13.09 -0.22 -11.59
N MET A 113 13.49 0.08 -10.34
CA MET A 113 14.33 1.23 -10.04
C MET A 113 15.73 1.10 -10.66
N THR A 114 16.34 -0.08 -10.57
CA THR A 114 17.74 -0.29 -10.99
C THR A 114 17.90 -0.67 -12.47
N GLU A 115 17.06 -1.59 -12.98
CA GLU A 115 17.22 -2.11 -14.36
C GLU A 115 16.47 -1.26 -15.40
N ALA A 116 15.22 -0.86 -15.10
CA ALA A 116 14.42 -0.09 -16.05
C ALA A 116 14.72 1.41 -16.01
N LEU A 117 14.98 1.97 -14.81
CA LEU A 117 15.20 3.39 -14.61
C LEU A 117 16.67 3.77 -14.39
N GLY A 118 17.58 2.80 -14.21
CA GLY A 118 19.03 3.03 -14.02
C GLY A 118 19.38 3.75 -12.71
N LEU A 119 18.51 3.72 -11.71
CA LEU A 119 18.68 4.44 -10.45
C LEU A 119 19.47 3.59 -9.46
N ALA A 120 20.59 4.10 -8.97
CA ALA A 120 21.45 3.40 -7.99
C ALA A 120 21.03 3.65 -6.54
N ARG A 121 20.20 4.66 -6.28
CA ARG A 121 19.70 5.03 -4.95
C ARG A 121 18.40 5.82 -5.05
N CYS A 122 17.73 5.97 -3.94
CA CYS A 122 16.49 6.71 -3.79
C CYS A 122 16.62 7.71 -2.62
N LYS A 123 16.08 8.91 -2.78
CA LYS A 123 16.03 9.89 -1.69
C LYS A 123 15.09 9.42 -0.58
N LEU A 124 13.87 9.05 -0.98
CA LEU A 124 12.81 8.67 -0.06
C LEU A 124 11.96 7.54 -0.64
N ILE A 125 11.61 6.58 0.18
CA ILE A 125 10.54 5.61 -0.10
C ILE A 125 9.36 5.93 0.81
N VAL A 126 8.22 6.26 0.20
CA VAL A 126 6.92 6.45 0.88
C VAL A 126 6.04 5.26 0.57
N GLY A 127 5.43 4.66 1.59
CA GLY A 127 4.50 3.57 1.33
C GLY A 127 3.30 3.61 2.26
N MET A 128 2.09 3.36 1.71
CA MET A 128 0.85 3.36 2.47
C MET A 128 0.30 1.95 2.64
N SER A 129 -0.02 1.51 3.86
CA SER A 129 -0.61 0.20 4.17
C SER A 129 0.27 -0.95 3.63
N MET A 130 -0.14 -1.68 2.59
CA MET A 130 0.69 -2.66 1.89
C MET A 130 2.03 -2.02 1.45
N GLY A 131 1.97 -0.86 0.80
CA GLY A 131 3.17 -0.12 0.41
C GLY A 131 4.05 0.26 1.61
N GLY A 132 3.46 0.55 2.77
CA GLY A 132 4.19 0.75 4.02
C GLY A 132 4.88 -0.52 4.52
N MET A 133 4.23 -1.67 4.38
CA MET A 133 4.86 -2.97 4.65
C MET A 133 6.00 -3.27 3.66
N HIS A 134 5.82 -2.92 2.37
CA HIS A 134 6.92 -2.98 1.39
C HIS A 134 8.07 -2.03 1.75
N ALA A 135 7.77 -0.81 2.23
CA ALA A 135 8.80 0.13 2.65
C ALA A 135 9.67 -0.45 3.79
N TRP A 136 9.08 -1.14 4.77
CA TRP A 136 9.83 -1.85 5.80
C TRP A 136 10.73 -2.96 5.20
N GLU A 137 10.20 -3.76 4.26
CA GLU A 137 10.98 -4.77 3.53
C GLU A 137 12.14 -4.14 2.73
N TRP A 138 11.91 -3.00 2.09
CA TRP A 138 12.94 -2.25 1.40
C TRP A 138 14.09 -1.86 2.33
N GLY A 139 13.77 -1.29 3.49
CA GLY A 139 14.76 -0.88 4.48
C GLY A 139 15.62 -2.03 4.99
N VAL A 140 15.03 -3.22 5.14
CA VAL A 140 15.73 -4.43 5.60
C VAL A 140 16.56 -5.05 4.49
N ARG A 141 16.04 -5.13 3.26
CA ARG A 141 16.66 -5.88 2.15
C ARG A 141 17.68 -5.07 1.37
N TYR A 142 17.48 -3.78 1.27
CA TYR A 142 18.32 -2.86 0.50
C TYR A 142 18.70 -1.63 1.34
N PRO A 143 19.36 -1.81 2.51
CA PRO A 143 19.56 -0.76 3.50
C PRO A 143 20.32 0.47 2.97
N ASP A 144 21.15 0.29 1.95
CA ASP A 144 21.97 1.37 1.37
C ASP A 144 21.27 2.09 0.20
N PHE A 145 20.05 1.65 -0.18
CA PHE A 145 19.38 2.17 -1.37
C PHE A 145 18.64 3.48 -1.13
N MET A 146 18.22 3.78 0.11
CA MET A 146 17.44 4.99 0.41
C MET A 146 18.01 5.77 1.60
N GLU A 147 17.84 7.10 1.56
CA GLU A 147 18.21 7.98 2.69
C GLU A 147 17.10 8.04 3.73
N TYR A 148 15.84 8.11 3.28
CA TYR A 148 14.64 8.25 4.11
C TYR A 148 13.62 7.17 3.83
N LEU A 149 12.87 6.78 4.88
CA LEU A 149 11.81 5.78 4.79
C LEU A 149 10.57 6.28 5.54
N LEU A 150 9.44 6.34 4.84
CA LEU A 150 8.16 6.82 5.38
C LEU A 150 7.07 5.75 5.23
N PRO A 151 7.04 4.73 6.12
CA PRO A 151 5.96 3.75 6.15
C PRO A 151 4.73 4.34 6.84
N LEU A 152 3.59 4.39 6.13
CA LEU A 152 2.30 4.91 6.59
C LEU A 152 1.34 3.76 6.89
N ALA A 153 0.60 3.82 8.01
CA ALA A 153 -0.43 2.86 8.42
C ALA A 153 0.03 1.39 8.28
N SER A 154 1.22 1.07 8.80
CA SER A 154 1.82 -0.26 8.68
C SER A 154 2.70 -0.61 9.86
N LEU A 155 2.80 -1.91 10.16
CA LEU A 155 3.66 -2.44 11.21
C LEU A 155 4.78 -3.29 10.61
N PRO A 156 6.03 -3.18 11.08
CA PRO A 156 7.11 -4.08 10.69
C PRO A 156 7.09 -5.36 11.55
N ALA A 157 5.98 -6.08 11.50
CA ALA A 157 5.72 -7.27 12.28
C ALA A 157 4.80 -8.23 11.50
N PRO A 158 4.77 -9.53 11.84
CA PRO A 158 3.87 -10.49 11.21
C PRO A 158 2.42 -10.02 11.24
N ILE A 159 1.68 -10.25 10.16
CA ILE A 159 0.24 -9.99 10.14
C ILE A 159 -0.46 -11.06 10.97
N ALA A 160 -0.83 -10.69 12.18
CA ALA A 160 -1.45 -11.57 13.18
C ALA A 160 -2.74 -10.99 13.74
N GLY A 161 -3.33 -11.65 14.73
CA GLY A 161 -4.51 -11.19 15.46
C GLY A 161 -5.68 -10.82 14.55
N ARG A 162 -6.37 -9.72 14.90
CA ARG A 162 -7.56 -9.25 14.17
C ARG A 162 -7.29 -9.07 12.66
N ASN A 163 -6.16 -8.46 12.29
CA ASN A 163 -5.85 -8.20 10.88
C ASN A 163 -5.75 -9.52 10.09
N ARG A 164 -5.07 -10.54 10.64
CA ARG A 164 -5.00 -11.86 9.99
C ARG A 164 -6.35 -12.56 9.92
N MET A 165 -7.13 -12.50 10.99
CA MET A 165 -8.46 -13.11 11.03
C MET A 165 -9.37 -12.51 9.95
N LEU A 166 -9.41 -11.19 9.85
CA LEU A 166 -10.23 -10.49 8.84
C LEU A 166 -9.77 -10.79 7.41
N ARG A 167 -8.46 -10.81 7.15
CA ARG A 167 -7.91 -11.22 5.83
C ARG A 167 -8.28 -12.65 5.47
N ARG A 168 -8.18 -13.57 6.43
CA ARG A 168 -8.54 -14.97 6.23
C ARG A 168 -10.01 -15.10 5.87
N LEU A 169 -10.90 -14.47 6.64
CA LEU A 169 -12.34 -14.46 6.37
C LEU A 169 -12.67 -13.87 4.99
N LEU A 170 -12.01 -12.77 4.61
CA LEU A 170 -12.19 -12.15 3.30
C LEU A 170 -11.84 -13.12 2.15
N ILE A 171 -10.68 -13.77 2.24
CA ILE A 171 -10.23 -14.73 1.24
C ILE A 171 -11.14 -15.96 1.18
N ASP A 172 -11.48 -16.52 2.34
CA ASP A 172 -12.33 -17.71 2.42
C ASP A 172 -13.75 -17.42 1.95
N SER A 173 -14.31 -16.24 2.24
CA SER A 173 -15.62 -15.83 1.72
C SER A 173 -15.71 -15.91 0.19
N VAL A 174 -14.61 -15.63 -0.50
CA VAL A 174 -14.54 -15.76 -1.97
C VAL A 174 -14.30 -17.21 -2.39
N ARG A 175 -13.34 -17.89 -1.76
CA ARG A 175 -12.94 -19.25 -2.15
C ARG A 175 -14.01 -20.32 -1.89
N GLU A 176 -14.83 -20.10 -0.86
CA GLU A 176 -15.90 -21.01 -0.47
C GLU A 176 -17.23 -20.72 -1.22
N ASP A 177 -17.31 -19.62 -1.97
CA ASP A 177 -18.45 -19.33 -2.82
C ASP A 177 -18.54 -20.37 -3.95
N PRO A 178 -19.64 -21.15 -4.09
CA PRO A 178 -19.81 -22.11 -5.17
C PRO A 178 -19.67 -21.48 -6.57
N GLN A 179 -19.96 -20.18 -6.70
CA GLN A 179 -19.83 -19.45 -7.97
C GLN A 179 -18.39 -19.13 -8.33
N TRP A 180 -17.44 -19.18 -7.38
CA TRP A 180 -16.03 -18.96 -7.67
C TRP A 180 -15.41 -20.09 -8.53
N ARG A 181 -15.93 -21.33 -8.42
CA ARG A 181 -15.54 -22.51 -9.24
C ARG A 181 -14.03 -22.71 -9.32
N GLY A 182 -13.31 -22.57 -8.19
CA GLY A 182 -11.84 -22.69 -8.18
C GLY A 182 -11.12 -21.60 -8.98
N GLY A 183 -11.76 -20.43 -9.16
CA GLY A 183 -11.24 -19.29 -9.93
C GLY A 183 -11.65 -19.27 -11.41
N HIS A 184 -12.53 -20.18 -11.85
CA HIS A 184 -13.01 -20.30 -13.23
C HIS A 184 -14.46 -19.83 -13.39
N TYR A 185 -14.82 -18.71 -12.77
CA TYR A 185 -16.14 -18.08 -12.87
C TYR A 185 -16.31 -17.31 -14.19
N GLU A 186 -17.55 -17.16 -14.62
CA GLU A 186 -17.94 -16.31 -15.75
C GLU A 186 -18.43 -14.94 -15.28
N GLN A 187 -19.06 -14.92 -14.09
CA GLN A 187 -19.49 -13.70 -13.41
C GLN A 187 -18.84 -13.68 -12.02
N GLN A 188 -18.57 -12.49 -11.52
CA GLN A 188 -17.96 -12.33 -10.19
C GLN A 188 -18.81 -13.02 -9.12
N PRO A 189 -18.19 -13.79 -8.19
CA PRO A 189 -18.91 -14.45 -7.09
C PRO A 189 -19.74 -13.46 -6.27
N GLN A 190 -20.96 -13.84 -5.91
CA GLN A 190 -21.86 -12.96 -5.16
C GLN A 190 -21.33 -12.61 -3.78
N SER A 191 -20.57 -13.51 -3.16
CA SER A 191 -19.92 -13.28 -1.86
C SER A 191 -18.94 -12.13 -1.88
N LEU A 192 -18.28 -11.85 -3.02
CA LEU A 192 -17.24 -10.82 -3.15
C LEU A 192 -17.72 -9.46 -2.65
N ARG A 193 -18.91 -9.04 -3.07
CA ARG A 193 -19.51 -7.75 -2.68
C ARG A 193 -19.70 -7.65 -1.17
N ARG A 194 -20.28 -8.69 -0.58
CA ARG A 194 -20.53 -8.73 0.86
C ARG A 194 -19.24 -8.80 1.66
N ALA A 195 -18.27 -9.60 1.18
CA ALA A 195 -16.96 -9.73 1.79
C ALA A 195 -16.22 -8.38 1.84
N LEU A 196 -16.22 -7.62 0.75
CA LEU A 196 -15.65 -6.27 0.72
C LEU A 196 -16.40 -5.31 1.64
N ALA A 197 -17.74 -5.34 1.68
CA ALA A 197 -18.54 -4.44 2.51
C ALA A 197 -18.26 -4.65 4.00
N TRP A 198 -18.31 -5.89 4.48
CA TRP A 198 -18.06 -6.17 5.90
C TRP A 198 -16.57 -5.97 6.27
N PHE A 199 -15.64 -6.34 5.39
CA PHE A 199 -14.21 -6.13 5.63
C PHE A 199 -13.89 -4.64 5.80
N ASN A 200 -14.43 -3.80 4.91
CA ASN A 200 -14.25 -2.35 5.01
C ASN A 200 -14.91 -1.78 6.29
N ALA A 201 -16.08 -2.27 6.68
CA ALA A 201 -16.73 -1.83 7.91
C ALA A 201 -15.94 -2.24 9.17
N ALA A 202 -15.30 -3.42 9.15
CA ALA A 202 -14.58 -3.97 10.30
C ALA A 202 -13.12 -3.51 10.43
N SER A 203 -12.54 -2.94 9.37
CA SER A 203 -11.10 -2.68 9.33
C SER A 203 -10.71 -1.36 8.68
N ASN A 204 -11.68 -0.52 8.36
CA ASN A 204 -11.42 0.72 7.64
C ASN A 204 -12.50 1.77 7.97
N GLY A 205 -12.09 2.98 8.24
CA GLY A 205 -13.01 4.11 8.38
C GLY A 205 -13.12 4.73 9.78
N GLY A 206 -12.51 4.11 10.80
CA GLY A 206 -12.54 4.62 12.18
C GLY A 206 -13.91 4.53 12.85
N THR A 207 -13.96 4.18 14.13
CA THR A 207 -15.23 3.99 14.86
C THR A 207 -16.02 5.28 14.96
N LEU A 208 -15.38 6.41 15.33
CA LEU A 208 -16.08 7.70 15.49
C LEU A 208 -16.52 8.27 14.14
N ALA A 209 -15.70 8.14 13.09
CA ALA A 209 -16.08 8.60 11.76
C ALA A 209 -17.29 7.83 11.22
N LEU A 210 -17.33 6.51 11.38
CA LEU A 210 -18.47 5.69 11.00
C LEU A 210 -19.71 6.04 11.83
N GLN A 211 -19.57 6.29 13.14
CA GLN A 211 -20.68 6.71 14.00
C GLN A 211 -21.25 8.08 13.58
N ARG A 212 -20.39 9.02 13.16
CA ARG A 212 -20.85 10.32 12.62
C ARG A 212 -21.55 10.17 11.28
N LEU A 213 -21.01 9.32 10.39
CA LEU A 213 -21.59 9.07 9.07
C LEU A 213 -22.95 8.36 9.15
N ALA A 214 -23.12 7.50 10.14
CA ALA A 214 -24.32 6.69 10.34
C ALA A 214 -24.80 6.73 11.81
N PRO A 215 -25.28 7.91 12.29
CA PRO A 215 -25.59 8.12 13.71
C PRO A 215 -26.87 7.44 14.18
N THR A 216 -27.67 6.88 13.29
CA THR A 216 -28.92 6.16 13.60
C THR A 216 -28.95 4.80 12.93
N ARG A 217 -29.79 3.90 13.45
CA ARG A 217 -30.02 2.58 12.84
C ARG A 217 -30.34 2.69 11.35
N GLN A 218 -31.31 3.55 10.99
CA GLN A 218 -31.71 3.73 9.58
C GLN A 218 -30.57 4.31 8.72
N ALA A 219 -29.72 5.18 9.28
CA ALA A 219 -28.55 5.70 8.56
C ALA A 219 -27.51 4.59 8.31
N ALA A 220 -27.29 3.72 9.30
CA ALA A 220 -26.39 2.57 9.16
C ALA A 220 -26.91 1.56 8.12
N ASP A 221 -28.20 1.24 8.15
CA ASP A 221 -28.83 0.37 7.16
C ASP A 221 -28.68 0.94 5.75
N ARG A 222 -29.00 2.23 5.53
CA ARG A 222 -28.81 2.90 4.23
C ARG A 222 -27.36 2.92 3.77
N LEU A 223 -26.40 3.13 4.68
CA LEU A 223 -24.98 3.13 4.34
C LEU A 223 -24.55 1.76 3.81
N ILE A 224 -24.97 0.67 4.44
CA ILE A 224 -24.68 -0.68 3.98
C ILE A 224 -25.38 -0.99 2.65
N GLU A 225 -26.66 -0.65 2.50
CA GLU A 225 -27.39 -0.80 1.23
C GLU A 225 -26.68 -0.05 0.10
N HIS A 226 -26.25 1.20 0.35
CA HIS A 226 -25.49 1.97 -0.63
C HIS A 226 -24.19 1.27 -1.01
N ARG A 227 -23.39 0.81 -0.03
CA ARG A 227 -22.12 0.09 -0.32
C ARG A 227 -22.36 -1.20 -1.12
N LEU A 228 -23.43 -1.91 -0.82
CA LEU A 228 -23.80 -3.14 -1.52
C LEU A 228 -24.36 -2.88 -2.93
N SER A 229 -24.86 -1.69 -3.24
CA SER A 229 -25.35 -1.33 -4.57
C SER A 229 -24.27 -0.81 -5.52
N GLN A 230 -23.10 -0.43 -4.99
CA GLN A 230 -22.02 0.10 -5.83
C GLN A 230 -21.46 -0.95 -6.80
N PRO A 231 -21.00 -0.56 -8.01
CA PRO A 231 -20.26 -1.45 -8.88
C PRO A 231 -19.05 -2.07 -8.17
N ILE A 232 -18.67 -3.27 -8.55
CA ILE A 232 -17.43 -3.91 -8.10
C ILE A 232 -16.42 -3.84 -9.23
N ASP A 233 -15.35 -3.06 -9.03
CA ASP A 233 -14.25 -2.94 -9.99
C ASP A 233 -13.08 -3.89 -9.65
N VAL A 234 -13.29 -4.81 -8.70
CA VAL A 234 -12.30 -5.77 -8.22
C VAL A 234 -12.63 -7.15 -8.76
N ASP A 235 -11.66 -7.82 -9.35
CA ASP A 235 -11.75 -9.23 -9.73
C ASP A 235 -11.50 -10.14 -8.51
N ALA A 236 -12.28 -11.22 -8.38
CA ALA A 236 -12.22 -12.11 -7.23
C ALA A 236 -10.85 -12.83 -7.11
N ASN A 237 -10.25 -13.24 -8.24
CA ASN A 237 -8.94 -13.87 -8.21
C ASN A 237 -7.86 -12.86 -7.83
N ASP A 238 -7.91 -11.64 -8.40
CA ASP A 238 -6.96 -10.57 -8.07
C ASP A 238 -7.03 -10.25 -6.57
N LEU A 239 -8.24 -10.12 -6.01
CA LEU A 239 -8.43 -9.89 -4.57
C LEU A 239 -7.79 -10.99 -3.73
N VAL A 240 -8.07 -12.27 -4.05
CA VAL A 240 -7.52 -13.40 -3.30
C VAL A 240 -5.99 -13.36 -3.31
N TYR A 241 -5.37 -13.12 -4.47
CA TYR A 241 -3.92 -13.05 -4.60
C TYR A 241 -3.32 -11.84 -3.86
N GLN A 242 -3.92 -10.65 -4.00
CA GLN A 242 -3.50 -9.42 -3.34
C GLN A 242 -3.49 -9.57 -1.82
N TRP A 243 -4.56 -10.13 -1.23
CA TRP A 243 -4.66 -10.30 0.22
C TRP A 243 -3.82 -11.46 0.76
N ASP A 244 -3.61 -12.52 -0.03
CA ASP A 244 -2.77 -13.66 0.35
C ASP A 244 -1.27 -13.37 0.21
N SER A 245 -0.87 -12.39 -0.60
CA SER A 245 0.55 -12.06 -0.86
C SER A 245 1.35 -11.65 0.38
N SER A 246 0.68 -11.30 1.46
CA SER A 246 1.29 -10.92 2.75
C SER A 246 1.48 -12.09 3.73
N ARG A 247 1.28 -13.32 3.29
CA ARG A 247 1.21 -14.51 4.17
C ARG A 247 2.50 -14.80 4.94
N ASP A 248 3.65 -14.41 4.42
CA ASP A 248 4.99 -14.62 4.97
C ASP A 248 5.71 -13.33 5.38
N TYR A 249 4.99 -12.21 5.41
CA TYR A 249 5.55 -10.93 5.81
C TYR A 249 5.95 -10.91 7.27
N ASP A 250 7.24 -10.80 7.55
CA ASP A 250 7.81 -10.59 8.88
C ASP A 250 9.23 -9.99 8.82
N PRO A 251 9.40 -8.67 8.78
CA PRO A 251 10.71 -8.04 8.86
C PRO A 251 11.24 -7.87 10.30
N SER A 252 10.48 -8.27 11.33
CA SER A 252 10.72 -7.90 12.73
C SER A 252 12.07 -8.32 13.30
N GLY A 253 12.64 -9.42 12.80
CA GLY A 253 13.97 -9.92 13.20
C GLY A 253 15.14 -9.12 12.62
N SER A 254 14.89 -8.30 11.59
CA SER A 254 15.94 -7.64 10.80
C SER A 254 15.87 -6.11 10.80
N LEU A 255 15.03 -5.51 11.67
CA LEU A 255 14.84 -4.05 11.72
C LEU A 255 16.11 -3.28 12.05
N HIS A 256 17.05 -3.89 12.76
CA HIS A 256 18.37 -3.32 13.09
C HIS A 256 19.26 -3.10 11.84
N LEU A 257 18.93 -3.73 10.71
CA LEU A 257 19.67 -3.56 9.44
C LEU A 257 19.29 -2.25 8.73
N ILE A 258 18.17 -1.64 9.06
CA ILE A 258 17.69 -0.41 8.41
C ILE A 258 18.64 0.74 8.76
N GLN A 259 19.26 1.33 7.73
CA GLN A 259 20.19 2.45 7.86
C GLN A 259 19.50 3.80 7.65
N ALA A 260 18.44 3.84 6.85
CA ALA A 260 17.68 5.04 6.54
C ALA A 260 17.15 5.74 7.81
N LYS A 261 16.95 7.05 7.74
CA LYS A 261 16.14 7.77 8.72
C LYS A 261 14.67 7.39 8.51
N VAL A 262 14.04 6.79 9.52
CA VAL A 262 12.66 6.29 9.43
C VAL A 262 11.71 7.19 10.21
N LEU A 263 10.61 7.60 9.56
CA LEU A 263 9.44 8.18 10.22
C LEU A 263 8.22 7.31 9.92
N ALA A 264 7.78 6.52 10.89
CA ALA A 264 6.58 5.71 10.75
C ALA A 264 5.35 6.51 11.21
N ILE A 265 4.32 6.59 10.37
CA ILE A 265 3.10 7.35 10.69
C ILE A 265 1.88 6.43 10.71
N LEU A 266 1.04 6.58 11.72
CA LEU A 266 -0.27 5.95 11.82
C LEU A 266 -1.29 6.90 12.46
N SER A 267 -2.56 6.56 12.36
CA SER A 267 -3.64 7.23 13.09
C SER A 267 -3.93 6.50 14.39
N GLU A 268 -4.24 7.23 15.44
CA GLU A 268 -4.61 6.66 16.74
C GLU A 268 -5.81 5.70 16.65
N ASP A 269 -6.75 5.99 15.73
CA ASP A 269 -7.94 5.19 15.45
C ASP A 269 -7.74 4.10 14.38
N ASP A 270 -6.48 3.76 14.00
CA ASP A 270 -6.20 2.71 13.01
C ASP A 270 -6.55 1.32 13.55
N GLU A 271 -7.51 0.65 12.95
CA GLU A 271 -8.02 -0.65 13.38
C GLU A 271 -7.07 -1.82 13.06
N ARG A 272 -6.08 -1.60 12.17
CA ARG A 272 -5.13 -2.64 11.69
C ARG A 272 -3.74 -2.47 12.26
N SER A 273 -3.29 -1.23 12.44
CA SER A 273 -1.93 -0.89 12.85
C SER A 273 -1.98 -0.07 14.14
N THR A 274 -1.80 -0.73 15.28
CA THR A 274 -1.94 -0.06 16.58
C THR A 274 -0.67 0.67 16.99
N GLU A 275 -0.82 1.80 17.69
CA GLU A 275 0.30 2.58 18.23
C GLU A 275 1.22 1.72 19.12
N ALA A 276 0.65 0.92 20.03
CA ALA A 276 1.42 0.10 20.93
C ALA A 276 2.35 -0.89 20.21
N ALA A 277 1.85 -1.51 19.11
CA ALA A 277 2.65 -2.44 18.32
C ALA A 277 3.75 -1.71 17.53
N LEU A 278 3.45 -0.53 16.97
CA LEU A 278 4.46 0.27 16.28
C LEU A 278 5.54 0.76 17.25
N ARG A 279 5.16 1.26 18.41
CA ARG A 279 6.10 1.74 19.45
C ARG A 279 7.10 0.65 19.87
N HIS A 280 6.64 -0.59 20.02
CA HIS A 280 7.50 -1.72 20.32
C HIS A 280 8.48 -2.02 19.16
N SER A 281 8.04 -1.90 17.93
CA SER A 281 8.84 -2.24 16.77
C SER A 281 9.84 -1.15 16.40
N ILE A 282 9.44 0.13 16.44
CA ILE A 282 10.27 1.26 16.03
C ILE A 282 11.52 1.43 16.94
N ALA A 283 11.43 1.01 18.20
CA ALA A 283 12.55 1.00 19.14
C ALA A 283 13.73 0.11 18.68
N LYS A 284 13.49 -0.81 17.75
CA LYS A 284 14.52 -1.69 17.16
C LYS A 284 15.20 -1.08 15.93
N VAL A 285 14.71 0.06 15.45
CA VAL A 285 15.27 0.78 14.29
C VAL A 285 16.17 1.89 14.78
N ARG A 286 17.46 1.85 14.40
CA ARG A 286 18.50 2.77 14.91
C ARG A 286 18.12 4.25 14.77
N ASN A 287 17.60 4.64 13.60
CA ASN A 287 17.22 6.02 13.29
C ASN A 287 15.69 6.13 13.13
N GLY A 288 14.93 5.36 13.94
CA GLY A 288 13.48 5.26 13.83
C GLY A 288 12.78 6.27 14.74
N ARG A 289 11.80 6.98 14.16
CA ARG A 289 10.83 7.81 14.87
C ARG A 289 9.42 7.43 14.45
N MET A 290 8.44 7.71 15.29
CA MET A 290 7.03 7.55 14.95
C MET A 290 6.27 8.84 15.18
N HIS A 291 5.26 9.05 14.37
CA HIS A 291 4.27 10.11 14.52
C HIS A 291 2.87 9.48 14.55
N VAL A 292 2.08 9.79 15.57
CA VAL A 292 0.70 9.33 15.70
C VAL A 292 -0.21 10.52 15.46
N ILE A 293 -1.07 10.39 14.44
CA ILE A 293 -2.12 11.38 14.17
C ILE A 293 -3.21 11.18 15.22
N PRO A 294 -3.49 12.17 16.10
CA PRO A 294 -4.53 12.03 17.12
C PRO A 294 -5.92 11.83 16.49
N GLU A 295 -6.76 10.99 17.10
CA GLU A 295 -8.14 10.82 16.67
C GLU A 295 -8.88 12.16 16.70
N SER A 296 -9.57 12.50 15.62
CA SER A 296 -10.27 13.78 15.44
C SER A 296 -11.48 13.64 14.52
N ALA A 297 -12.10 14.80 14.22
CA ALA A 297 -13.17 14.85 13.21
C ALA A 297 -12.67 14.52 11.79
N ASP A 298 -11.39 14.69 11.53
CA ASP A 298 -10.79 14.54 10.20
C ASP A 298 -10.13 13.16 10.01
N THR A 299 -10.07 12.33 11.07
CA THR A 299 -9.53 10.98 10.99
C THR A 299 -10.62 9.97 10.60
N CYS A 300 -10.20 8.90 9.93
CA CYS A 300 -11.07 7.83 9.45
C CYS A 300 -10.36 6.45 9.52
N GLY A 301 -9.76 6.16 10.67
CA GLY A 301 -9.10 4.88 10.94
C GLY A 301 -7.89 4.65 10.04
N HIS A 302 -7.77 3.44 9.52
CA HIS A 302 -6.67 3.03 8.64
C HIS A 302 -6.53 3.90 7.38
N ALA A 303 -7.59 4.52 6.91
CA ALA A 303 -7.57 5.37 5.71
C ALA A 303 -7.05 6.80 5.96
N THR A 304 -6.90 7.23 7.22
CA THR A 304 -6.47 8.58 7.62
C THR A 304 -5.21 9.04 6.91
N VAL A 305 -4.22 8.16 6.77
CA VAL A 305 -2.92 8.49 6.15
C VAL A 305 -3.01 8.83 4.66
N GLY A 306 -4.14 8.56 4.02
CA GLY A 306 -4.44 9.00 2.65
C GLY A 306 -4.62 10.52 2.52
N ASN A 307 -4.88 11.22 3.64
CA ASN A 307 -4.94 12.67 3.71
C ASN A 307 -3.60 13.25 4.24
N ALA A 308 -2.73 13.66 3.33
CA ALA A 308 -1.41 14.17 3.67
C ALA A 308 -1.45 15.46 4.52
N THR A 309 -2.55 16.21 4.51
CA THR A 309 -2.70 17.42 5.36
C THR A 309 -2.43 17.10 6.85
N LEU A 310 -2.76 15.89 7.29
CA LEU A 310 -2.67 15.50 8.70
C LEU A 310 -1.24 15.12 9.14
N TRP A 311 -0.29 15.00 8.21
CA TRP A 311 1.07 14.55 8.53
C TRP A 311 2.17 15.19 7.67
N ILE A 312 1.85 16.07 6.75
CA ILE A 312 2.81 16.70 5.83
C ILE A 312 3.91 17.48 6.59
N GLU A 313 3.58 18.08 7.73
CA GLU A 313 4.57 18.81 8.55
C GLU A 313 5.61 17.84 9.14
N ALA A 314 5.19 16.67 9.61
CA ALA A 314 6.11 15.64 10.11
C ALA A 314 7.05 15.12 8.99
N LEU A 315 6.57 15.06 7.72
CA LEU A 315 7.43 14.77 6.57
C LEU A 315 8.44 15.89 6.30
N LYS A 316 8.03 17.16 6.38
CA LYS A 316 8.95 18.31 6.22
C LYS A 316 10.05 18.28 7.27
N GLU A 317 9.71 17.97 8.52
CA GLU A 317 10.68 17.79 9.61
C GLU A 317 11.66 16.62 9.31
N LEU A 318 11.16 15.49 8.79
CA LEU A 318 12.02 14.36 8.41
C LEU A 318 13.03 14.76 7.35
N LEU A 319 12.63 15.57 6.36
CA LEU A 319 13.45 15.99 5.23
C LEU A 319 14.30 17.23 5.53
N ASP A 320 14.30 17.73 6.77
CA ASP A 320 15.00 18.96 7.19
C ASP A 320 14.59 20.20 6.34
N ILE A 321 13.34 20.23 5.85
CA ILE A 321 12.78 21.37 5.11
C ILE A 321 12.34 22.41 6.13
N CYS A 322 12.95 23.61 6.09
CA CYS A 322 12.55 24.72 6.96
C CYS A 322 11.07 25.04 6.78
N VAL A 323 10.27 24.90 7.83
CA VAL A 323 8.91 25.43 7.87
C VAL A 323 9.04 26.91 8.14
N PRO A 324 8.54 27.82 7.28
CA PRO A 324 8.48 29.25 7.61
C PRO A 324 7.63 29.41 8.88
N ALA A 325 8.15 30.18 9.83
CA ALA A 325 7.48 30.48 11.11
C ALA A 325 6.17 31.24 10.90
#